data_17d3ce421a5606ba8290a5e210ccae74
#
_entry.id   17d3ce421a5606ba8290a5e210ccae74
#
_cell.length_a   1.000
_cell.length_b   1.000
_cell.length_c   1.000
_cell.angle_alpha   90.00
_cell.angle_beta   90.00
_cell.angle_gamma   90.00
#
_symmetry.space_group_name_H-M   'P 1'
#
loop_
_entity.id
_entity.type
_entity.pdbx_description
1 polymer ?
#
loop_
_entity_poly.entity_id
_entity_poly.type
_entity_poly.pdbx_seq_one_letter_code
_entity_poly.pdbx_strand_id
1 'polypeptide(L)'
;MSGKPVGTALAPPLCAILATIVFAAPALAQNEQFIPALVYRTGAYSPNGVPLANGIADYYKLINARDGGINGVKIVTEECEFSYATDRGVECYERLKHNGPTGAAYVNPLSTGVTFALTDRTTADKIPVVSPGYGRSESRDGSVFQWNFPLLGTYWTAADIILQHIARLEGGFDKLKGKKIALVYHDSPYGKEPIALLQKRAEMHGFETILVPVTHPGVEQKAVWLQIHQHRPDYVLLWGWGVMNSTAISEAVAVGYPREKMYGVWWSGAEPDVRPAGDGAKGYNAVTLQHTSGRFKLHEDLKKYVYDKGQGSAQWERTGEILYVRGLITSMLGVEAIRTAQAKFGNKPLTGEQVRWGYENLDISADRIKQLGFEGVLRPIKVSCADHEGAHTGRIQTWDGENWKITSDWYVSDDSVIAPMVKEAAARYATEKKIATGCL
;
A
#
# COMPACT_ATOMS: atom_id res chain seq x y z
N MET A 1 -19.37 -23.51 106.70
CA MET A 1 -18.28 -22.51 106.62
C MET A 1 -17.92 -22.35 105.14
N SER A 2 -18.44 -21.52 104.62
CA SER A 2 -18.43 -20.37 103.76
C SER A 2 -17.09 -20.10 103.07
N GLY A 3 -17.04 -20.28 101.82
CA GLY A 3 -15.97 -19.81 100.95
C GLY A 3 -16.56 -19.37 99.62
N LYS A 4 -16.58 -18.07 99.38
CA LYS A 4 -17.03 -17.43 98.16
C LYS A 4 -16.06 -17.64 97.01
N PRO A 5 -16.52 -17.83 95.78
CA PRO A 5 -15.63 -17.80 94.65
C PRO A 5 -15.46 -16.36 94.11
N VAL A 6 -14.21 -16.05 93.76
CA VAL A 6 -13.76 -14.81 93.06
C VAL A 6 -14.10 -14.90 91.59
N GLY A 7 -14.85 -13.95 91.14
CA GLY A 7 -15.17 -13.84 89.69
C GLY A 7 -14.03 -13.16 88.89
N THR A 8 -13.55 -13.83 87.90
CA THR A 8 -12.63 -13.29 86.90
C THR A 8 -13.41 -12.68 85.70
N ALA A 9 -13.30 -11.37 85.54
CA ALA A 9 -13.86 -10.64 84.39
C ALA A 9 -13.00 -10.88 83.14
N LEU A 10 -13.58 -11.48 82.12
CA LEU A 10 -13.01 -11.54 80.76
C LEU A 10 -13.26 -10.23 80.06
N ALA A 11 -12.18 -9.59 79.64
CA ALA A 11 -12.22 -8.46 78.67
C ALA A 11 -12.46 -8.96 77.22
N PRO A 12 -13.26 -8.25 76.40
CA PRO A 12 -13.47 -8.66 75.01
C PRO A 12 -12.26 -8.36 74.12
N PRO A 13 -11.99 -9.19 73.08
CA PRO A 13 -10.89 -8.93 72.16
C PRO A 13 -11.25 -7.77 71.21
N LEU A 14 -10.37 -6.77 71.12
CA LEU A 14 -10.39 -5.70 70.13
C LEU A 14 -10.05 -6.32 68.75
N CYS A 15 -11.06 -6.49 67.89
CA CYS A 15 -10.87 -6.78 66.49
C CYS A 15 -10.34 -5.51 65.80
N ALA A 16 -9.04 -5.43 65.55
CA ALA A 16 -8.44 -4.43 64.66
C ALA A 16 -8.78 -4.76 63.21
N ILE A 17 -9.74 -4.02 62.62
CA ILE A 17 -10.02 -4.08 61.19
C ILE A 17 -8.85 -3.33 60.46
N LEU A 18 -7.91 -4.09 59.89
CA LEU A 18 -6.94 -3.56 58.94
C LEU A 18 -7.72 -3.24 57.62
N ALA A 19 -8.04 -1.97 57.41
CA ALA A 19 -8.51 -1.48 56.10
C ALA A 19 -7.31 -1.46 55.16
N THR A 20 -7.18 -2.48 54.31
CA THR A 20 -6.25 -2.48 53.18
C THR A 20 -6.77 -1.46 52.13
N ILE A 21 -6.19 -0.26 52.13
CA ILE A 21 -6.37 0.71 51.06
C ILE A 21 -5.62 0.15 49.84
N VAL A 22 -6.37 -0.50 48.93
CA VAL A 22 -5.88 -0.84 47.59
C VAL A 22 -5.74 0.47 46.85
N PHE A 23 -4.52 1.02 46.77
CA PHE A 23 -4.19 2.04 45.80
C PHE A 23 -4.33 1.40 44.41
N ALA A 24 -5.48 1.60 43.74
CA ALA A 24 -5.59 1.40 42.32
C ALA A 24 -4.59 2.40 41.69
N ALA A 25 -3.41 1.94 41.29
CA ALA A 25 -2.54 2.70 40.44
C ALA A 25 -3.38 3.10 39.20
N PRO A 26 -3.43 4.39 38.81
CA PRO A 26 -4.08 4.73 37.58
C PRO A 26 -3.40 3.88 36.50
N ALA A 27 -4.16 3.05 35.81
CA ALA A 27 -3.72 2.43 34.57
C ALA A 27 -3.32 3.61 33.68
N LEU A 28 -1.99 3.84 33.55
CA LEU A 28 -1.47 4.78 32.57
C LEU A 28 -2.07 4.32 31.25
N ALA A 29 -3.06 5.07 30.74
CA ALA A 29 -3.62 4.82 29.43
C ALA A 29 -2.42 4.66 28.49
N GLN A 30 -2.23 3.46 27.95
CA GLN A 30 -1.06 3.17 27.12
C GLN A 30 -1.04 4.20 26.02
N ASN A 31 0.03 5.03 25.98
CA ASN A 31 0.18 6.05 24.95
C ASN A 31 0.64 5.38 23.64
N GLU A 32 -0.24 4.53 23.11
CA GLU A 32 0.03 3.64 21.98
C GLU A 32 -0.99 3.85 20.87
N GLN A 33 -0.49 3.96 19.63
CA GLN A 33 -1.29 3.99 18.43
C GLN A 33 -1.24 2.61 17.76
N PHE A 34 -2.38 1.95 17.67
CA PHE A 34 -2.47 0.65 17.03
C PHE A 34 -2.66 0.76 15.52
N ILE A 35 -1.87 0.00 14.76
CA ILE A 35 -1.95 -0.12 13.30
C ILE A 35 -1.91 -1.61 12.95
N PRO A 36 -3.02 -2.21 12.45
CA PRO A 36 -3.03 -3.60 12.03
C PRO A 36 -2.12 -3.83 10.82
N ALA A 37 -1.38 -4.91 10.80
CA ALA A 37 -0.49 -5.30 9.71
C ALA A 37 -1.04 -6.56 9.02
N LEU A 38 -1.81 -6.38 7.94
CA LEU A 38 -2.26 -7.46 7.09
C LEU A 38 -1.09 -7.84 6.16
N VAL A 39 -0.63 -9.07 6.22
CA VAL A 39 0.56 -9.54 5.50
C VAL A 39 0.32 -10.84 4.76
N TYR A 40 1.12 -11.11 3.72
CA TYR A 40 1.20 -12.41 3.05
C TYR A 40 2.68 -12.76 2.85
N ARG A 41 3.21 -13.44 3.88
CA ARG A 41 4.61 -13.89 3.95
C ARG A 41 4.77 -15.30 3.40
N THR A 42 3.67 -15.97 3.09
CA THR A 42 3.63 -17.35 2.59
C THR A 42 2.87 -17.45 1.25
N GLY A 43 3.06 -18.55 0.54
CA GLY A 43 2.38 -18.83 -0.74
C GLY A 43 2.98 -18.12 -1.94
N ALA A 44 2.24 -18.15 -3.06
CA ALA A 44 2.70 -17.71 -4.38
C ALA A 44 2.99 -16.20 -4.47
N TYR A 45 2.49 -15.39 -3.55
CA TYR A 45 2.66 -13.94 -3.54
C TYR A 45 3.73 -13.47 -2.56
N SER A 46 4.31 -14.38 -1.75
CA SER A 46 5.33 -14.06 -0.76
C SER A 46 6.62 -13.45 -1.34
N PRO A 47 7.08 -13.77 -2.56
CA PRO A 47 8.27 -13.14 -3.11
C PRO A 47 8.18 -11.60 -3.14
N ASN A 48 6.97 -11.06 -3.33
CA ASN A 48 6.69 -9.63 -3.34
C ASN A 48 6.14 -9.14 -1.98
N GLY A 49 5.35 -9.96 -1.28
CA GLY A 49 4.75 -9.61 0.01
C GLY A 49 5.75 -9.46 1.15
N VAL A 50 6.75 -10.34 1.21
CA VAL A 50 7.76 -10.33 2.28
C VAL A 50 8.58 -9.04 2.31
N PRO A 51 9.25 -8.60 1.21
CA PRO A 51 10.02 -7.37 1.24
C PRO A 51 9.16 -6.13 1.55
N LEU A 52 7.92 -6.08 1.05
CA LEU A 52 6.99 -4.99 1.32
C LEU A 52 6.64 -4.92 2.82
N ALA A 53 6.25 -6.05 3.42
CA ALA A 53 5.92 -6.13 4.85
C ALA A 53 7.15 -5.83 5.74
N ASN A 54 8.36 -6.24 5.33
CA ASN A 54 9.59 -5.92 6.05
C ASN A 54 9.87 -4.42 6.08
N GLY A 55 9.72 -3.73 4.96
CA GLY A 55 9.88 -2.27 4.91
C GLY A 55 8.87 -1.54 5.78
N ILE A 56 7.61 -2.00 5.80
CA ILE A 56 6.57 -1.46 6.68
C ILE A 56 6.97 -1.61 8.15
N ALA A 57 7.33 -2.82 8.57
CA ALA A 57 7.69 -3.11 9.95
C ALA A 57 8.93 -2.33 10.40
N ASP A 58 9.95 -2.24 9.56
CA ASP A 58 11.20 -1.58 9.91
C ASP A 58 11.06 -0.06 10.01
N TYR A 59 10.17 0.56 9.23
CA TYR A 59 9.88 1.98 9.39
C TYR A 59 9.19 2.27 10.73
N TYR A 60 8.24 1.47 11.17
CA TYR A 60 7.59 1.65 12.48
C TYR A 60 8.58 1.44 13.64
N LYS A 61 9.46 0.43 13.53
CA LYS A 61 10.56 0.24 14.50
C LYS A 61 11.48 1.47 14.55
N LEU A 62 11.82 2.02 13.38
CA LEU A 62 12.65 3.23 13.31
C LEU A 62 12.00 4.40 14.02
N ILE A 63 10.72 4.69 13.75
CA ILE A 63 10.01 5.80 14.40
C ILE A 63 9.94 5.60 15.91
N ASN A 64 9.67 4.37 16.36
CA ASN A 64 9.68 4.07 17.80
C ASN A 64 11.07 4.21 18.44
N ALA A 65 12.13 3.74 17.78
CA ALA A 65 13.48 3.73 18.34
C ALA A 65 14.17 5.11 18.27
N ARG A 66 13.97 5.85 17.16
CA ARG A 66 14.60 7.14 16.92
C ARG A 66 13.84 8.29 17.56
N ASP A 67 12.50 8.31 17.40
CA ASP A 67 11.64 9.44 17.73
C ASP A 67 10.82 9.21 19.02
N GLY A 68 10.86 8.00 19.61
CA GLY A 68 10.01 7.63 20.74
C GLY A 68 8.54 7.45 20.37
N GLY A 69 8.25 7.18 19.08
CA GLY A 69 6.91 7.09 18.51
C GLY A 69 6.50 8.35 17.74
N ILE A 70 5.23 8.48 17.40
CA ILE A 70 4.67 9.63 16.67
C ILE A 70 4.34 10.73 17.69
N ASN A 71 5.19 11.75 17.80
CA ASN A 71 5.08 12.80 18.83
C ASN A 71 4.90 12.23 20.26
N GLY A 72 5.68 11.20 20.61
CA GLY A 72 5.63 10.53 21.91
C GLY A 72 4.55 9.44 22.03
N VAL A 73 3.77 9.16 21.01
CA VAL A 73 2.81 8.06 20.95
C VAL A 73 3.46 6.85 20.27
N LYS A 74 3.66 5.76 20.98
CA LYS A 74 4.32 4.57 20.47
C LYS A 74 3.45 3.86 19.44
N ILE A 75 4.05 3.43 18.32
CA ILE A 75 3.36 2.60 17.32
C ILE A 75 3.37 1.15 17.80
N VAL A 76 2.20 0.53 17.83
CA VAL A 76 2.02 -0.90 18.09
C VAL A 76 1.36 -1.56 16.89
N THR A 77 1.89 -2.69 16.47
CA THR A 77 1.36 -3.46 15.33
C THR A 77 1.16 -4.92 15.71
N GLU A 78 0.16 -5.54 15.11
CA GLU A 78 -0.03 -6.99 15.13
C GLU A 78 -0.16 -7.48 13.69
N GLU A 79 0.69 -8.44 13.30
CA GLU A 79 0.61 -9.05 11.98
C GLU A 79 -0.48 -10.11 11.91
N CYS A 80 -1.23 -10.10 10.81
CA CYS A 80 -2.20 -11.14 10.46
C CYS A 80 -1.89 -11.65 9.05
N GLU A 81 -1.47 -12.93 8.97
CA GLU A 81 -1.15 -13.62 7.72
C GLU A 81 -2.43 -14.02 6.99
N PHE A 82 -2.62 -13.54 5.76
CA PHE A 82 -3.82 -13.88 4.97
C PHE A 82 -3.52 -14.56 3.62
N SER A 83 -2.27 -14.86 3.33
CA SER A 83 -1.81 -15.58 2.11
C SER A 83 -2.38 -15.01 0.81
N TYR A 84 -2.67 -13.70 0.78
CA TYR A 84 -3.32 -12.98 -0.33
C TYR A 84 -4.77 -13.44 -0.64
N ALA A 85 -5.41 -14.19 0.25
CA ALA A 85 -6.81 -14.62 0.11
C ALA A 85 -7.75 -13.53 0.65
N THR A 86 -8.72 -13.12 -0.17
CA THR A 86 -9.60 -11.98 0.17
C THR A 86 -10.44 -12.22 1.41
N ASP A 87 -11.00 -13.42 1.57
CA ASP A 87 -11.78 -13.83 2.74
C ASP A 87 -10.97 -13.77 4.04
N ARG A 88 -9.75 -14.30 4.02
CA ARG A 88 -8.81 -14.21 5.15
C ARG A 88 -8.38 -12.76 5.45
N GLY A 89 -8.19 -11.94 4.42
CA GLY A 89 -7.89 -10.52 4.60
C GLY A 89 -9.02 -9.78 5.30
N VAL A 90 -10.27 -10.09 4.98
CA VAL A 90 -11.45 -9.57 5.69
C VAL A 90 -11.48 -10.08 7.13
N GLU A 91 -11.22 -11.37 7.37
CA GLU A 91 -11.13 -11.93 8.72
C GLU A 91 -10.05 -11.26 9.56
N CYS A 92 -8.85 -11.04 8.99
CA CYS A 92 -7.78 -10.30 9.66
C CYS A 92 -8.21 -8.89 10.08
N TYR A 93 -8.91 -8.18 9.19
CA TYR A 93 -9.46 -6.86 9.51
C TYR A 93 -10.45 -6.93 10.68
N GLU A 94 -11.45 -7.81 10.60
CA GLU A 94 -12.47 -7.94 11.63
C GLU A 94 -11.87 -8.28 13.00
N ARG A 95 -10.83 -9.12 13.03
CA ARG A 95 -10.13 -9.49 14.26
C ARG A 95 -9.35 -8.34 14.89
N LEU A 96 -8.74 -7.48 14.05
CA LEU A 96 -7.78 -6.49 14.51
C LEU A 96 -8.35 -5.07 14.66
N LYS A 97 -9.47 -4.76 14.03
CA LYS A 97 -10.00 -3.39 13.93
C LYS A 97 -10.25 -2.68 15.25
N HIS A 98 -10.49 -3.43 16.33
CA HIS A 98 -10.76 -2.88 17.66
C HIS A 98 -9.58 -2.97 18.64
N ASN A 99 -8.42 -3.48 18.20
CA ASN A 99 -7.24 -3.58 19.05
C ASN A 99 -6.64 -2.19 19.36
N GLY A 100 -5.95 -2.09 20.49
CA GLY A 100 -5.38 -0.83 20.97
C GLY A 100 -6.41 0.08 21.68
N PRO A 101 -5.94 1.17 22.28
CA PRO A 101 -6.77 2.02 23.12
C PRO A 101 -7.87 2.80 22.36
N THR A 102 -7.69 3.01 21.07
CA THR A 102 -8.59 3.80 20.20
C THR A 102 -9.08 3.03 18.98
N GLY A 103 -8.84 1.71 18.92
CA GLY A 103 -9.03 0.90 17.73
C GLY A 103 -7.93 1.12 16.68
N ALA A 104 -8.08 0.53 15.52
CA ALA A 104 -7.16 0.69 14.41
C ALA A 104 -7.13 2.14 13.89
N ALA A 105 -5.94 2.71 13.76
CA ALA A 105 -5.75 4.06 13.20
C ALA A 105 -6.18 4.12 11.73
N TYR A 106 -5.83 3.10 10.99
CA TYR A 106 -6.18 2.85 9.59
C TYR A 106 -5.88 1.40 9.25
N VAL A 107 -6.33 0.93 8.12
CA VAL A 107 -5.95 -0.38 7.57
C VAL A 107 -5.30 -0.22 6.20
N ASN A 108 -4.19 -0.91 5.98
CA ASN A 108 -3.55 -1.07 4.68
C ASN A 108 -3.66 -2.56 4.27
N PRO A 109 -4.61 -2.91 3.38
CA PRO A 109 -4.89 -4.30 3.07
C PRO A 109 -3.81 -5.00 2.23
N LEU A 110 -2.92 -4.26 1.57
CA LEU A 110 -1.90 -4.76 0.63
C LEU A 110 -2.48 -5.67 -0.48
N SER A 111 -3.77 -5.53 -0.78
CA SER A 111 -4.51 -6.30 -1.79
C SER A 111 -5.70 -5.51 -2.30
N THR A 112 -5.81 -5.36 -3.62
CA THR A 112 -6.96 -4.71 -4.26
C THR A 112 -8.27 -5.46 -3.98
N GLY A 113 -8.25 -6.79 -4.00
CA GLY A 113 -9.43 -7.60 -3.68
C GLY A 113 -9.94 -7.35 -2.26
N VAL A 114 -9.02 -7.30 -1.28
CA VAL A 114 -9.37 -6.97 0.11
C VAL A 114 -9.84 -5.52 0.23
N THR A 115 -9.20 -4.56 -0.47
CA THR A 115 -9.65 -3.15 -0.48
C THR A 115 -11.09 -3.03 -0.94
N PHE A 116 -11.48 -3.71 -2.04
CA PHE A 116 -12.86 -3.74 -2.51
C PHE A 116 -13.82 -4.33 -1.47
N ALA A 117 -13.46 -5.45 -0.85
CA ALA A 117 -14.28 -6.12 0.15
C ALA A 117 -14.43 -5.32 1.45
N LEU A 118 -13.45 -4.47 1.79
CA LEU A 118 -13.46 -3.66 3.01
C LEU A 118 -14.11 -2.28 2.82
N THR A 119 -14.32 -1.78 1.60
CA THR A 119 -14.78 -0.41 1.35
C THR A 119 -16.02 -0.04 2.18
N ASP A 120 -17.07 -0.87 2.14
CA ASP A 120 -18.32 -0.59 2.88
C ASP A 120 -18.14 -0.79 4.40
N ARG A 121 -17.33 -1.78 4.81
CA ARG A 121 -17.09 -2.11 6.22
C ARG A 121 -16.32 -1.01 6.93
N THR A 122 -15.23 -0.56 6.33
CA THR A 122 -14.37 0.48 6.91
C THR A 122 -15.07 1.84 6.96
N THR A 123 -15.97 2.10 6.02
CA THR A 123 -16.89 3.25 6.07
C THR A 123 -17.81 3.18 7.30
N ALA A 124 -18.42 2.02 7.55
CA ALA A 124 -19.29 1.81 8.71
C ALA A 124 -18.52 1.87 10.04
N ASP A 125 -17.29 1.31 10.06
CA ASP A 125 -16.43 1.27 11.24
C ASP A 125 -15.68 2.60 11.48
N LYS A 126 -15.73 3.55 10.54
CA LYS A 126 -14.98 4.82 10.57
C LYS A 126 -13.46 4.63 10.68
N ILE A 127 -12.93 3.67 9.93
CA ILE A 127 -11.50 3.37 9.85
C ILE A 127 -11.03 3.61 8.41
N PRO A 128 -10.02 4.47 8.14
CA PRO A 128 -9.54 4.69 6.77
C PRO A 128 -8.93 3.42 6.17
N VAL A 129 -9.29 3.11 4.92
CA VAL A 129 -8.56 2.17 4.07
C VAL A 129 -7.54 2.95 3.26
N VAL A 130 -6.29 2.57 3.39
CA VAL A 130 -5.17 3.25 2.74
C VAL A 130 -4.49 2.29 1.78
N SER A 131 -4.44 2.64 0.50
CA SER A 131 -3.98 1.75 -0.56
C SER A 131 -2.99 2.45 -1.51
N PRO A 132 -1.75 2.76 -1.07
CA PRO A 132 -0.79 3.51 -1.88
C PRO A 132 -0.41 2.76 -3.15
N GLY A 133 -0.81 3.30 -4.31
CA GLY A 133 -0.55 2.69 -5.61
C GLY A 133 -1.43 1.48 -5.96
N TYR A 134 -2.52 1.24 -5.25
CA TYR A 134 -3.43 0.13 -5.55
C TYR A 134 -4.87 0.43 -5.08
N GLY A 135 -5.78 -0.53 -5.26
CA GLY A 135 -7.17 -0.44 -4.82
C GLY A 135 -8.10 0.01 -5.93
N ARG A 136 -9.09 0.80 -5.58
CA ARG A 136 -10.13 1.29 -6.51
C ARG A 136 -9.70 2.61 -7.12
N SER A 137 -9.57 2.70 -8.45
CA SER A 137 -9.15 3.94 -9.11
C SER A 137 -10.16 5.08 -8.93
N GLU A 138 -11.47 4.76 -8.92
CA GLU A 138 -12.53 5.73 -8.67
C GLU A 138 -12.56 6.28 -7.23
N SER A 139 -11.90 5.64 -6.29
CA SER A 139 -11.81 6.13 -4.91
C SER A 139 -10.89 7.36 -4.76
N ARG A 140 -10.29 7.83 -5.84
CA ARG A 140 -9.71 9.17 -5.93
C ARG A 140 -10.72 10.26 -5.56
N ASP A 141 -12.01 10.08 -5.88
CA ASP A 141 -13.07 11.00 -5.46
C ASP A 141 -13.49 10.77 -4.01
N GLY A 142 -12.89 11.55 -3.11
CA GLY A 142 -13.17 11.47 -1.67
C GLY A 142 -14.56 11.98 -1.29
N SER A 143 -15.26 12.70 -2.16
CA SER A 143 -16.64 13.11 -1.90
C SER A 143 -17.62 11.92 -1.87
N VAL A 144 -17.24 10.80 -2.50
CA VAL A 144 -17.97 9.54 -2.50
C VAL A 144 -17.26 8.50 -1.63
N PHE A 145 -15.96 8.33 -1.82
CA PHE A 145 -15.15 7.35 -1.11
C PHE A 145 -14.43 7.97 0.09
N GLN A 146 -15.21 8.52 1.01
CA GLN A 146 -14.73 9.32 2.14
C GLN A 146 -13.71 8.60 3.04
N TRP A 147 -13.62 7.27 2.98
CA TRP A 147 -12.77 6.43 3.83
C TRP A 147 -11.70 5.65 3.06
N ASN A 148 -11.59 5.84 1.74
CA ASN A 148 -10.61 5.18 0.89
C ASN A 148 -9.58 6.18 0.37
N PHE A 149 -8.29 5.88 0.56
CA PHE A 149 -7.17 6.75 0.17
C PHE A 149 -6.18 5.99 -0.72
N PRO A 150 -6.35 6.03 -2.08
CA PRO A 150 -5.46 5.40 -3.05
C PRO A 150 -4.24 6.29 -3.31
N LEU A 151 -3.47 6.56 -2.28
CA LEU A 151 -2.36 7.51 -2.29
C LEU A 151 -1.31 7.19 -3.36
N LEU A 152 -0.56 8.21 -3.80
CA LEU A 152 0.56 8.17 -4.75
C LEU A 152 0.15 7.95 -6.21
N GLY A 153 -0.85 7.15 -6.49
CA GLY A 153 -1.26 6.82 -7.84
C GLY A 153 -2.33 5.72 -7.87
N THR A 154 -3.22 5.81 -8.85
CA THR A 154 -4.21 4.77 -9.14
C THR A 154 -3.75 3.91 -10.32
N TYR A 155 -4.44 2.82 -10.59
CA TYR A 155 -4.14 2.00 -11.76
C TYR A 155 -4.49 2.70 -13.08
N TRP A 156 -5.42 3.63 -13.07
CA TRP A 156 -5.66 4.48 -14.24
C TRP A 156 -4.50 5.44 -14.47
N THR A 157 -3.95 6.03 -13.42
CA THR A 157 -2.71 6.83 -13.49
C THR A 157 -1.56 6.01 -14.07
N ALA A 158 -1.35 4.77 -13.59
CA ALA A 158 -0.29 3.90 -14.08
C ALA A 158 -0.41 3.56 -15.56
N ALA A 159 -1.60 3.12 -15.97
CA ALA A 159 -1.87 2.73 -17.36
C ALA A 159 -1.74 3.93 -18.31
N ASP A 160 -2.22 5.08 -17.90
CA ASP A 160 -2.11 6.32 -18.68
C ASP A 160 -0.65 6.74 -18.89
N ILE A 161 0.17 6.70 -17.84
CA ILE A 161 1.60 7.03 -17.92
C ILE A 161 2.34 6.05 -18.85
N ILE A 162 2.04 4.75 -18.77
CA ILE A 162 2.63 3.77 -19.71
C ILE A 162 2.24 4.11 -21.14
N LEU A 163 0.96 4.42 -21.40
CA LEU A 163 0.50 4.77 -22.76
C LEU A 163 1.11 6.09 -23.24
N GLN A 164 1.26 7.11 -22.39
CA GLN A 164 1.97 8.34 -22.75
C GLN A 164 3.42 8.07 -23.13
N HIS A 165 4.09 7.18 -22.38
CA HIS A 165 5.47 6.80 -22.70
C HIS A 165 5.56 6.06 -24.03
N ILE A 166 4.72 5.07 -24.28
CA ILE A 166 4.65 4.35 -25.56
C ILE A 166 4.35 5.32 -26.71
N ALA A 167 3.37 6.20 -26.56
CA ALA A 167 3.05 7.22 -27.55
C ALA A 167 4.25 8.13 -27.86
N ARG A 168 5.00 8.55 -26.83
CA ARG A 168 6.23 9.34 -27.01
C ARG A 168 7.28 8.59 -27.85
N LEU A 169 7.48 7.29 -27.59
CA LEU A 169 8.43 6.47 -28.33
C LEU A 169 8.02 6.32 -29.81
N GLU A 170 6.72 6.26 -30.07
CA GLU A 170 6.18 6.14 -31.43
C GLU A 170 6.06 7.48 -32.17
N GLY A 171 6.27 8.63 -31.47
CA GLY A 171 6.20 9.97 -32.04
C GLY A 171 4.84 10.67 -31.88
N GLY A 172 3.97 10.18 -30.99
CA GLY A 172 2.70 10.78 -30.62
C GLY A 172 1.55 9.78 -30.53
N PHE A 173 0.48 10.16 -29.85
CA PHE A 173 -0.71 9.31 -29.73
C PHE A 173 -1.37 8.97 -31.07
N ASP A 174 -1.27 9.84 -32.07
CA ASP A 174 -1.75 9.61 -33.45
C ASP A 174 -1.04 8.45 -34.14
N LYS A 175 0.18 8.12 -33.72
CA LYS A 175 0.98 6.99 -34.22
C LYS A 175 0.59 5.65 -33.62
N LEU A 176 -0.27 5.65 -32.60
CA LEU A 176 -0.82 4.40 -32.04
C LEU A 176 -1.93 3.79 -32.89
N LYS A 177 -2.49 4.53 -33.83
CA LYS A 177 -3.57 4.03 -34.70
C LYS A 177 -3.16 2.74 -35.42
N GLY A 178 -3.98 1.70 -35.24
CA GLY A 178 -3.75 0.37 -35.80
C GLY A 178 -2.72 -0.51 -35.11
N LYS A 179 -2.05 -0.01 -34.09
CA LYS A 179 -1.19 -0.84 -33.23
C LYS A 179 -2.01 -1.74 -32.32
N LYS A 180 -1.39 -2.83 -31.85
CA LYS A 180 -1.98 -3.80 -30.94
C LYS A 180 -1.29 -3.70 -29.59
N ILE A 181 -2.04 -3.44 -28.53
CA ILE A 181 -1.55 -3.37 -27.15
C ILE A 181 -2.24 -4.48 -26.36
N ALA A 182 -1.48 -5.48 -25.91
CA ALA A 182 -2.01 -6.56 -25.09
C ALA A 182 -1.88 -6.21 -23.60
N LEU A 183 -2.92 -6.52 -22.82
CA LEU A 183 -2.89 -6.53 -21.38
C LEU A 183 -2.88 -7.97 -20.89
N VAL A 184 -1.75 -8.43 -20.38
CA VAL A 184 -1.64 -9.71 -19.65
C VAL A 184 -1.88 -9.42 -18.16
N TYR A 185 -2.97 -9.92 -17.61
CA TYR A 185 -3.41 -9.47 -16.30
C TYR A 185 -3.90 -10.61 -15.39
N HIS A 186 -3.66 -10.43 -14.10
CA HIS A 186 -4.19 -11.27 -13.03
C HIS A 186 -5.73 -11.23 -13.05
N ASP A 187 -6.38 -12.37 -13.23
CA ASP A 187 -7.84 -12.43 -13.32
C ASP A 187 -8.50 -12.22 -11.94
N SER A 188 -8.54 -10.98 -11.53
CA SER A 188 -9.08 -10.50 -10.26
C SER A 188 -9.44 -9.01 -10.37
N PRO A 189 -10.08 -8.42 -9.37
CA PRO A 189 -10.31 -6.96 -9.33
C PRO A 189 -9.04 -6.16 -9.60
N TYR A 190 -7.88 -6.58 -9.09
CA TYR A 190 -6.60 -5.93 -9.34
C TYR A 190 -6.25 -5.84 -10.83
N GLY A 191 -6.22 -6.98 -11.51
CA GLY A 191 -5.78 -7.01 -12.91
C GLY A 191 -6.77 -6.38 -13.89
N LYS A 192 -8.05 -6.25 -13.49
CA LYS A 192 -9.12 -5.65 -14.29
C LYS A 192 -9.19 -4.13 -14.21
N GLU A 193 -8.57 -3.53 -13.20
CA GLU A 193 -8.59 -2.08 -12.96
C GLU A 193 -8.20 -1.23 -14.18
N PRO A 194 -7.10 -1.51 -14.93
CA PRO A 194 -6.68 -0.66 -16.03
C PRO A 194 -7.56 -0.78 -17.29
N ILE A 195 -8.43 -1.79 -17.38
CA ILE A 195 -9.17 -2.12 -18.63
C ILE A 195 -10.00 -0.93 -19.12
N ALA A 196 -10.74 -0.27 -18.23
CA ALA A 196 -11.59 0.85 -18.61
C ALA A 196 -10.79 2.01 -19.23
N LEU A 197 -9.63 2.35 -18.66
CA LEU A 197 -8.75 3.38 -19.21
C LEU A 197 -8.14 2.95 -20.54
N LEU A 198 -7.67 1.70 -20.65
CA LEU A 198 -7.10 1.19 -21.91
C LEU A 198 -8.13 1.22 -23.05
N GLN A 199 -9.37 0.83 -22.78
CA GLN A 199 -10.46 0.88 -23.73
C GLN A 199 -10.80 2.33 -24.13
N LYS A 200 -10.84 3.25 -23.15
CA LYS A 200 -11.06 4.67 -23.41
C LYS A 200 -9.97 5.27 -24.29
N ARG A 201 -8.70 4.98 -24.01
CA ARG A 201 -7.56 5.44 -24.82
C ARG A 201 -7.54 4.77 -26.21
N ALA A 202 -7.93 3.50 -26.31
CA ALA A 202 -8.07 2.80 -27.60
C ALA A 202 -9.14 3.45 -28.49
N GLU A 203 -10.28 3.78 -27.90
CA GLU A 203 -11.34 4.54 -28.60
C GLU A 203 -10.84 5.90 -29.12
N MET A 204 -10.09 6.64 -28.29
CA MET A 204 -9.58 7.97 -28.64
C MET A 204 -8.49 7.94 -29.72
N HIS A 205 -7.64 6.91 -29.73
CA HIS A 205 -6.41 6.90 -30.53
C HIS A 205 -6.35 5.79 -31.59
N GLY A 206 -7.36 4.91 -31.62
CA GLY A 206 -7.52 3.90 -32.68
C GLY A 206 -6.55 2.73 -32.62
N PHE A 207 -5.98 2.40 -31.46
CA PHE A 207 -5.25 1.15 -31.26
C PHE A 207 -6.18 0.01 -30.82
N GLU A 208 -5.78 -1.24 -31.06
CA GLU A 208 -6.50 -2.44 -30.62
C GLU A 208 -6.01 -2.86 -29.22
N THR A 209 -6.94 -3.13 -28.30
CA THR A 209 -6.63 -3.69 -26.98
C THR A 209 -6.90 -5.19 -26.98
N ILE A 210 -5.89 -6.01 -26.65
CA ILE A 210 -6.00 -7.46 -26.52
C ILE A 210 -5.97 -7.80 -25.02
N LEU A 211 -7.09 -8.31 -24.49
CA LEU A 211 -7.20 -8.67 -23.06
C LEU A 211 -6.89 -10.13 -22.87
N VAL A 212 -5.85 -10.44 -22.10
CA VAL A 212 -5.37 -11.80 -21.84
C VAL A 212 -5.36 -12.07 -20.33
N PRO A 213 -6.45 -12.61 -19.78
CA PRO A 213 -6.53 -12.96 -18.35
C PRO A 213 -5.62 -14.15 -18.03
N VAL A 214 -4.99 -14.08 -16.86
CA VAL A 214 -4.20 -15.18 -16.29
C VAL A 214 -4.86 -15.61 -14.99
N THR A 215 -5.29 -16.88 -14.94
CA THR A 215 -5.84 -17.45 -13.71
C THR A 215 -4.77 -17.45 -12.61
N HIS A 216 -5.11 -16.85 -11.48
CA HIS A 216 -4.16 -16.79 -10.37
C HIS A 216 -3.98 -18.16 -9.66
N PRO A 217 -2.80 -18.43 -9.12
CA PRO A 217 -1.66 -17.51 -8.91
C PRO A 217 -0.77 -17.28 -10.14
N GLY A 218 -1.06 -17.83 -11.32
CA GLY A 218 -0.36 -17.54 -12.55
C GLY A 218 0.99 -18.26 -12.73
N VAL A 219 1.12 -19.47 -12.19
CA VAL A 219 2.31 -20.33 -12.38
C VAL A 219 2.31 -21.05 -13.72
N GLU A 220 1.15 -21.19 -14.37
CA GLU A 220 0.98 -21.85 -15.67
C GLU A 220 0.57 -20.80 -16.72
N GLN A 221 1.52 -20.37 -17.56
CA GLN A 221 1.26 -19.30 -18.53
C GLN A 221 1.66 -19.64 -19.98
N LYS A 222 2.08 -20.87 -20.28
CA LYS A 222 2.49 -21.28 -21.65
C LYS A 222 1.42 -20.94 -22.69
N ALA A 223 0.16 -21.31 -22.43
CA ALA A 223 -0.95 -21.03 -23.36
C ALA A 223 -1.17 -19.52 -23.57
N VAL A 224 -1.05 -18.74 -22.52
CA VAL A 224 -1.12 -17.26 -22.55
C VAL A 224 -0.06 -16.69 -23.49
N TRP A 225 1.19 -17.11 -23.34
CA TRP A 225 2.31 -16.56 -24.13
C TRP A 225 2.35 -17.12 -25.55
N LEU A 226 1.83 -18.32 -25.82
CA LEU A 226 1.55 -18.78 -27.18
C LEU A 226 0.47 -17.92 -27.84
N GLN A 227 -0.59 -17.53 -27.12
CA GLN A 227 -1.59 -16.60 -27.62
C GLN A 227 -0.99 -15.23 -27.94
N ILE A 228 -0.12 -14.68 -27.07
CA ILE A 228 0.63 -13.43 -27.33
C ILE A 228 1.48 -13.57 -28.59
N HIS A 229 2.18 -14.68 -28.76
CA HIS A 229 2.97 -14.96 -29.96
C HIS A 229 2.12 -15.01 -31.24
N GLN A 230 0.90 -15.57 -31.18
CA GLN A 230 -0.03 -15.61 -32.32
C GLN A 230 -0.60 -14.25 -32.67
N HIS A 231 -1.03 -13.44 -31.68
CA HIS A 231 -1.59 -12.11 -31.86
C HIS A 231 -0.56 -11.07 -32.30
N ARG A 232 0.73 -11.29 -31.97
CA ARG A 232 1.85 -10.38 -32.28
C ARG A 232 1.56 -8.93 -31.89
N PRO A 233 1.23 -8.65 -30.61
CA PRO A 233 1.00 -7.29 -30.19
C PRO A 233 2.28 -6.46 -30.32
N ASP A 234 2.12 -5.17 -30.63
CA ASP A 234 3.23 -4.21 -30.67
C ASP A 234 3.81 -3.98 -29.27
N TYR A 235 2.95 -4.01 -28.25
CA TYR A 235 3.31 -3.84 -26.84
C TYR A 235 2.51 -4.78 -25.95
N VAL A 236 3.14 -5.18 -24.83
CA VAL A 236 2.48 -5.95 -23.76
C VAL A 236 2.56 -5.17 -22.45
N LEU A 237 1.42 -4.92 -21.85
CA LEU A 237 1.30 -4.42 -20.49
C LEU A 237 1.12 -5.63 -19.56
N LEU A 238 1.92 -5.69 -18.48
CA LEU A 238 1.86 -6.76 -17.48
C LEU A 238 1.25 -6.23 -16.18
N TRP A 239 0.10 -6.77 -15.82
CA TRP A 239 -0.62 -6.47 -14.57
C TRP A 239 -0.69 -7.70 -13.70
N GLY A 240 0.47 -8.18 -13.27
CA GLY A 240 0.65 -9.38 -12.45
C GLY A 240 1.15 -9.08 -11.04
N TRP A 241 1.20 -10.10 -10.20
CA TRP A 241 1.70 -10.04 -8.84
C TRP A 241 2.32 -11.37 -8.41
N GLY A 242 3.37 -11.33 -7.59
CA GLY A 242 4.04 -12.52 -7.07
C GLY A 242 4.67 -13.38 -8.18
N VAL A 243 4.55 -14.68 -8.06
CA VAL A 243 5.13 -15.65 -9.04
C VAL A 243 4.60 -15.46 -10.46
N MET A 244 3.42 -14.86 -10.63
CA MET A 244 2.88 -14.56 -11.95
C MET A 244 3.82 -13.66 -12.78
N ASN A 245 4.48 -12.69 -12.15
CA ASN A 245 5.36 -11.75 -12.84
C ASN A 245 6.61 -12.46 -13.41
N SER A 246 7.31 -13.20 -12.57
CA SER A 246 8.50 -13.92 -12.99
C SER A 246 8.19 -15.01 -14.02
N THR A 247 7.06 -15.68 -13.87
CA THR A 247 6.58 -16.64 -14.87
C THR A 247 6.28 -15.94 -16.20
N ALA A 248 5.55 -14.83 -16.18
CA ALA A 248 5.23 -14.07 -17.39
C ALA A 248 6.49 -13.64 -18.16
N ILE A 249 7.49 -13.11 -17.44
CA ILE A 249 8.76 -12.66 -18.06
C ILE A 249 9.52 -13.88 -18.63
N SER A 250 9.58 -14.99 -17.91
CA SER A 250 10.25 -16.23 -18.37
C SER A 250 9.57 -16.83 -19.61
N GLU A 251 8.25 -16.88 -19.62
CA GLU A 251 7.50 -17.40 -20.77
C GLU A 251 7.59 -16.43 -21.98
N ALA A 252 7.64 -15.13 -21.75
CA ALA A 252 7.92 -14.16 -22.80
C ALA A 252 9.29 -14.39 -23.45
N VAL A 253 10.30 -14.74 -22.64
CA VAL A 253 11.62 -15.14 -23.16
C VAL A 253 11.50 -16.41 -24.02
N ALA A 254 10.77 -17.42 -23.52
CA ALA A 254 10.61 -18.71 -24.20
C ALA A 254 9.94 -18.58 -25.59
N VAL A 255 9.00 -17.65 -25.75
CA VAL A 255 8.35 -17.40 -27.07
C VAL A 255 9.03 -16.34 -27.90
N GLY A 256 10.18 -15.78 -27.46
CA GLY A 256 10.94 -14.78 -28.17
C GLY A 256 10.27 -13.40 -28.23
N TYR A 257 9.35 -13.08 -27.32
CA TYR A 257 8.74 -11.74 -27.30
C TYR A 257 9.76 -10.71 -26.77
N PRO A 258 9.96 -9.53 -27.41
CA PRO A 258 10.98 -8.56 -27.02
C PRO A 258 10.66 -7.89 -25.68
N ARG A 259 11.62 -7.90 -24.72
CA ARG A 259 11.47 -7.34 -23.37
C ARG A 259 11.27 -5.84 -23.40
N GLU A 260 11.91 -5.13 -24.31
CA GLU A 260 11.81 -3.68 -24.51
C GLU A 260 10.41 -3.20 -24.91
N LYS A 261 9.54 -4.14 -25.33
CA LYS A 261 8.13 -3.89 -25.63
C LYS A 261 7.18 -4.33 -24.52
N MET A 262 7.72 -4.75 -23.37
CA MET A 262 6.93 -5.12 -22.19
C MET A 262 7.01 -4.01 -21.14
N TYR A 263 5.84 -3.66 -20.57
CA TYR A 263 5.70 -2.63 -19.55
C TYR A 263 4.87 -3.16 -18.38
N GLY A 264 5.52 -3.36 -17.22
CA GLY A 264 4.81 -3.72 -16.00
C GLY A 264 4.21 -2.49 -15.31
N VAL A 265 3.09 -2.70 -14.62
CA VAL A 265 2.67 -1.76 -13.57
C VAL A 265 3.73 -1.75 -12.45
N TRP A 266 3.75 -0.74 -11.61
CA TRP A 266 4.72 -0.65 -10.49
C TRP A 266 4.71 -1.83 -9.49
N TRP A 267 3.71 -2.73 -9.57
CA TRP A 267 3.65 -4.00 -8.83
C TRP A 267 4.24 -5.18 -9.60
N SER A 268 4.61 -4.95 -10.85
CA SER A 268 5.31 -5.92 -11.72
C SER A 268 6.68 -5.39 -12.16
N GLY A 269 7.32 -4.56 -11.33
CA GLY A 269 8.57 -3.87 -11.64
C GLY A 269 9.53 -3.87 -10.46
N ALA A 270 9.76 -5.04 -9.85
CA ALA A 270 10.66 -5.21 -8.73
C ALA A 270 11.67 -6.36 -8.98
N GLU A 271 12.68 -6.47 -8.15
CA GLU A 271 13.75 -7.46 -8.26
C GLU A 271 13.26 -8.92 -8.27
N PRO A 272 12.26 -9.33 -7.44
CA PRO A 272 11.72 -10.69 -7.50
C PRO A 272 11.06 -11.06 -8.83
N ASP A 273 10.59 -10.06 -9.57
CA ASP A 273 9.86 -10.27 -10.83
C ASP A 273 10.83 -10.63 -11.97
N VAL A 274 12.04 -10.09 -11.97
CA VAL A 274 12.99 -10.15 -13.09
C VAL A 274 14.12 -11.15 -12.86
N ARG A 275 14.60 -11.31 -11.63
CA ARG A 275 15.74 -12.20 -11.30
C ARG A 275 15.55 -13.65 -11.74
N PRO A 276 14.37 -14.30 -11.61
CA PRO A 276 14.20 -15.67 -12.05
C PRO A 276 14.38 -15.90 -13.55
N ALA A 277 14.18 -14.87 -14.40
CA ALA A 277 14.40 -14.96 -15.83
C ALA A 277 15.86 -14.65 -16.25
N GLY A 278 16.74 -14.30 -15.28
CA GLY A 278 18.16 -14.01 -15.52
C GLY A 278 18.36 -12.97 -16.60
N ASP A 279 19.35 -13.19 -17.50
CA ASP A 279 19.66 -12.28 -18.62
C ASP A 279 18.48 -12.07 -19.58
N GLY A 280 17.56 -13.03 -19.61
CA GLY A 280 16.37 -12.94 -20.45
C GLY A 280 15.43 -11.80 -20.05
N ALA A 281 15.50 -11.29 -18.80
CA ALA A 281 14.71 -10.17 -18.34
C ALA A 281 15.26 -8.80 -18.77
N LYS A 282 16.48 -8.73 -19.26
CA LYS A 282 17.11 -7.47 -19.68
C LYS A 282 16.26 -6.74 -20.71
N GLY A 283 16.06 -5.44 -20.51
CA GLY A 283 15.22 -4.60 -21.34
C GLY A 283 13.75 -4.52 -20.92
N TYR A 284 13.31 -5.34 -19.95
CA TYR A 284 11.96 -5.26 -19.39
C TYR A 284 11.75 -3.91 -18.68
N ASN A 285 10.60 -3.28 -18.95
CA ASN A 285 10.25 -1.97 -18.43
C ASN A 285 9.12 -2.07 -17.40
N ALA A 286 9.05 -1.08 -16.50
CA ALA A 286 7.91 -0.89 -15.62
C ALA A 286 7.71 0.59 -15.29
N VAL A 287 6.46 0.99 -15.05
CA VAL A 287 6.21 2.29 -14.43
C VAL A 287 6.59 2.23 -12.94
N THR A 288 7.10 3.32 -12.40
CA THR A 288 7.41 3.43 -10.97
C THR A 288 6.92 4.75 -10.40
N LEU A 289 6.48 4.72 -9.13
CA LEU A 289 6.06 5.88 -8.32
C LEU A 289 7.22 6.51 -7.55
N GLN A 290 8.39 5.86 -7.54
CA GLN A 290 9.50 6.17 -6.65
C GLN A 290 10.83 6.06 -7.39
N HIS A 291 11.94 6.35 -6.68
CA HIS A 291 13.26 6.02 -7.17
C HIS A 291 13.43 4.51 -7.33
N THR A 292 14.34 4.11 -8.21
CA THR A 292 14.70 2.69 -8.41
C THR A 292 15.48 2.11 -7.23
N SER A 293 15.96 0.87 -7.38
CA SER A 293 16.83 0.20 -6.41
C SER A 293 17.97 1.10 -5.91
N GLY A 294 18.24 1.04 -4.63
CA GLY A 294 19.32 1.78 -3.99
C GLY A 294 18.96 2.28 -2.59
N ARG A 295 19.99 2.62 -1.84
CA ARG A 295 19.85 3.21 -0.50
C ARG A 295 19.89 4.73 -0.60
N PHE A 296 19.18 5.36 0.30
CA PHE A 296 19.08 6.82 0.42
C PHE A 296 19.21 7.24 1.89
N LYS A 297 19.12 8.54 2.18
CA LYS A 297 19.44 9.10 3.51
C LYS A 297 18.77 8.39 4.69
N LEU A 298 17.51 7.99 4.57
CA LEU A 298 16.80 7.27 5.64
C LEU A 298 17.49 5.96 6.05
N HIS A 299 18.22 5.30 5.14
CA HIS A 299 18.92 4.05 5.43
C HIS A 299 20.04 4.21 6.46
N GLU A 300 20.62 5.40 6.62
CA GLU A 300 21.59 5.67 7.68
C GLU A 300 20.92 5.53 9.06
N ASP A 301 19.72 6.07 9.22
CA ASP A 301 18.94 5.96 10.44
C ASP A 301 18.44 4.52 10.66
N LEU A 302 17.94 3.86 9.60
CA LEU A 302 17.56 2.44 9.66
C LEU A 302 18.72 1.59 10.15
N LYS A 303 19.93 1.79 9.60
CA LYS A 303 21.10 1.08 10.04
C LYS A 303 21.37 1.29 11.52
N LYS A 304 21.47 2.55 11.95
CA LYS A 304 21.82 2.94 13.31
C LYS A 304 20.82 2.50 14.37
N TYR A 305 19.52 2.69 14.11
CA TYR A 305 18.47 2.54 15.11
C TYR A 305 17.76 1.18 15.06
N VAL A 306 17.85 0.45 13.93
CA VAL A 306 17.13 -0.82 13.73
C VAL A 306 18.10 -1.97 13.46
N TYR A 307 18.95 -1.89 12.42
CA TYR A 307 19.79 -3.01 11.99
C TYR A 307 20.98 -3.27 12.92
N ASP A 308 21.72 -2.23 13.34
CA ASP A 308 22.83 -2.35 14.30
C ASP A 308 22.33 -2.76 15.73
N LYS A 309 21.01 -2.76 15.96
CA LYS A 309 20.36 -3.28 17.18
C LYS A 309 19.82 -4.70 17.01
N GLY A 310 20.06 -5.35 15.86
CA GLY A 310 19.58 -6.70 15.56
C GLY A 310 18.05 -6.79 15.38
N GLN A 311 17.37 -5.68 15.07
CA GLN A 311 15.90 -5.62 14.96
C GLN A 311 15.41 -5.55 13.51
N GLY A 312 16.30 -5.56 12.51
CA GLY A 312 15.94 -5.52 11.09
C GLY A 312 15.10 -6.71 10.68
N SER A 313 14.10 -6.48 9.84
CA SER A 313 13.18 -7.51 9.31
C SER A 313 13.68 -8.16 8.01
N ALA A 314 14.69 -7.60 7.36
CA ALA A 314 15.28 -8.07 6.11
C ALA A 314 16.80 -8.27 6.25
N GLN A 315 17.43 -8.88 5.25
CA GLN A 315 18.86 -8.80 5.06
C GLN A 315 19.22 -7.37 4.67
N TRP A 316 20.25 -6.79 5.29
CA TRP A 316 20.63 -5.38 5.05
C TRP A 316 20.88 -5.07 3.58
N GLU A 317 21.47 -6.01 2.85
CA GLU A 317 21.79 -5.90 1.42
C GLU A 317 20.54 -5.68 0.56
N ARG A 318 19.40 -6.18 1.00
CA ARG A 318 18.12 -6.10 0.31
C ARG A 318 17.26 -4.89 0.66
N THR A 319 17.68 -4.07 1.62
CA THR A 319 16.89 -2.91 2.07
C THR A 319 16.76 -1.79 1.01
N GLY A 320 17.62 -1.79 0.00
CA GLY A 320 17.51 -0.89 -1.15
C GLY A 320 16.63 -1.40 -2.29
N GLU A 321 16.03 -2.59 -2.19
CA GLU A 321 15.15 -3.15 -3.22
C GLU A 321 13.80 -2.40 -3.26
N ILE A 322 13.21 -2.34 -4.45
CA ILE A 322 12.01 -1.53 -4.74
C ILE A 322 10.87 -1.77 -3.75
N LEU A 323 10.54 -3.04 -3.48
CA LEU A 323 9.39 -3.35 -2.61
C LEU A 323 9.65 -3.05 -1.14
N TYR A 324 10.89 -3.25 -0.66
CA TYR A 324 11.24 -2.85 0.70
C TYR A 324 11.11 -1.32 0.86
N VAL A 325 11.68 -0.56 -0.09
CA VAL A 325 11.56 0.92 -0.09
C VAL A 325 10.10 1.36 -0.18
N ARG A 326 9.26 0.66 -0.95
CA ARG A 326 7.82 0.93 -1.02
C ARG A 326 7.12 0.69 0.32
N GLY A 327 7.54 -0.32 1.07
CA GLY A 327 7.09 -0.53 2.45
C GLY A 327 7.43 0.65 3.37
N LEU A 328 8.66 1.17 3.27
CA LEU A 328 9.07 2.38 4.01
C LEU A 328 8.18 3.59 3.66
N ILE A 329 7.93 3.80 2.36
CA ILE A 329 7.10 4.90 1.87
C ILE A 329 5.66 4.78 2.39
N THR A 330 5.08 3.59 2.28
CA THR A 330 3.71 3.30 2.74
C THR A 330 3.54 3.64 4.22
N SER A 331 4.47 3.22 5.06
CA SER A 331 4.45 3.52 6.49
C SER A 331 4.72 4.99 6.80
N MET A 332 5.61 5.64 6.03
CA MET A 332 5.86 7.07 6.15
C MET A 332 4.59 7.88 5.92
N LEU A 333 3.79 7.55 4.90
CA LEU A 333 2.52 8.22 4.62
C LEU A 333 1.55 8.10 5.81
N GLY A 334 1.45 6.90 6.41
CA GLY A 334 0.61 6.69 7.59
C GLY A 334 1.07 7.48 8.81
N VAL A 335 2.37 7.50 9.06
CA VAL A 335 2.96 8.29 10.17
C VAL A 335 2.73 9.78 9.97
N GLU A 336 2.90 10.31 8.75
CA GLU A 336 2.67 11.73 8.47
C GLU A 336 1.17 12.10 8.55
N ALA A 337 0.27 11.23 8.14
CA ALA A 337 -1.17 11.44 8.31
C ALA A 337 -1.55 11.51 9.82
N ILE A 338 -0.99 10.62 10.64
CA ILE A 338 -1.19 10.68 12.10
C ILE A 338 -0.58 11.95 12.68
N ARG A 339 0.62 12.39 12.27
CA ARG A 339 1.23 13.66 12.72
C ARG A 339 0.36 14.86 12.35
N THR A 340 -0.17 14.87 11.14
CA THR A 340 -1.09 15.92 10.66
C THR A 340 -2.36 15.96 11.53
N ALA A 341 -2.93 14.80 11.85
CA ALA A 341 -4.08 14.70 12.74
C ALA A 341 -3.74 15.12 14.19
N GLN A 342 -2.56 14.73 14.71
CA GLN A 342 -2.13 15.13 16.05
C GLN A 342 -1.94 16.65 16.19
N ALA A 343 -1.53 17.33 15.13
CA ALA A 343 -1.45 18.79 15.15
C ALA A 343 -2.82 19.45 15.42
N LYS A 344 -3.92 18.81 15.02
CA LYS A 344 -5.28 19.29 15.29
C LYS A 344 -5.87 18.74 16.60
N PHE A 345 -5.68 17.45 16.87
CA PHE A 345 -6.38 16.73 17.95
C PHE A 345 -5.52 16.48 19.19
N GLY A 346 -4.25 16.89 19.18
CA GLY A 346 -3.28 16.71 20.26
C GLY A 346 -2.43 15.43 20.13
N ASN A 347 -1.24 15.44 20.78
CA ASN A 347 -0.27 14.35 20.79
C ASN A 347 -0.74 13.20 21.70
N LYS A 348 -1.67 12.41 21.21
CA LYS A 348 -2.31 11.28 21.91
C LYS A 348 -2.66 10.18 20.90
N PRO A 349 -3.03 8.97 21.31
CA PRO A 349 -3.65 7.98 20.45
C PRO A 349 -4.93 8.55 19.81
N LEU A 350 -5.06 8.38 18.49
CA LEU A 350 -6.15 8.92 17.70
C LEU A 350 -7.08 7.80 17.23
N THR A 351 -8.37 8.11 17.11
CA THR A 351 -9.36 7.24 16.47
C THR A 351 -9.19 7.22 14.94
N GLY A 352 -9.73 6.19 14.27
CA GLY A 352 -9.73 6.14 12.80
C GLY A 352 -10.34 7.39 12.15
N GLU A 353 -11.41 7.95 12.74
CA GLU A 353 -12.04 9.19 12.25
C GLU A 353 -11.11 10.41 12.32
N GLN A 354 -10.33 10.53 13.39
CA GLN A 354 -9.33 11.59 13.51
C GLN A 354 -8.16 11.39 12.54
N VAL A 355 -7.73 10.14 12.35
CA VAL A 355 -6.66 9.80 11.39
C VAL A 355 -7.13 10.00 9.94
N ARG A 356 -8.40 9.70 9.63
CA ARG A 356 -9.01 10.03 8.34
C ARG A 356 -8.85 11.52 8.00
N TRP A 357 -9.15 12.40 8.97
CA TRP A 357 -8.94 13.83 8.79
C TRP A 357 -7.47 14.14 8.44
N GLY A 358 -6.52 13.45 9.10
CA GLY A 358 -5.09 13.59 8.80
C GLY A 358 -4.71 13.19 7.39
N TYR A 359 -5.30 12.11 6.85
CA TYR A 359 -5.09 11.71 5.46
C TYR A 359 -5.66 12.73 4.48
N GLU A 360 -6.88 13.22 4.71
CA GLU A 360 -7.53 14.17 3.81
C GLU A 360 -6.88 15.55 3.79
N ASN A 361 -6.08 15.87 4.82
CA ASN A 361 -5.32 17.12 4.95
C ASN A 361 -3.80 16.89 4.83
N LEU A 362 -3.38 15.76 4.24
CA LEU A 362 -1.97 15.43 4.10
C LEU A 362 -1.32 16.30 3.03
N ASP A 363 -0.31 17.06 3.41
CA ASP A 363 0.52 17.88 2.52
C ASP A 363 2.00 17.62 2.83
N ILE A 364 2.66 16.78 2.01
CA ILE A 364 4.07 16.42 2.15
C ILE A 364 4.87 17.16 1.08
N SER A 365 5.39 18.32 1.42
CA SER A 365 6.21 19.16 0.54
C SER A 365 7.56 18.51 0.23
N ALA A 366 8.28 19.04 -0.78
CA ALA A 366 9.64 18.61 -1.09
C ALA A 366 10.59 18.76 0.12
N ASP A 367 10.47 19.85 0.87
CA ASP A 367 11.27 20.06 2.09
C ASP A 367 10.94 19.04 3.17
N ARG A 368 9.65 18.67 3.32
CA ARG A 368 9.25 17.61 4.24
C ARG A 368 9.79 16.26 3.84
N ILE A 369 9.72 15.90 2.56
CA ILE A 369 10.32 14.68 2.00
C ILE A 369 11.83 14.61 2.33
N LYS A 370 12.55 15.73 2.15
CA LYS A 370 13.97 15.84 2.50
C LYS A 370 14.22 15.65 3.99
N GLN A 371 13.44 16.31 4.87
CA GLN A 371 13.53 16.16 6.34
C GLN A 371 13.30 14.72 6.78
N LEU A 372 12.38 13.99 6.12
CA LEU A 372 12.08 12.59 6.39
C LEU A 372 13.16 11.63 5.85
N GLY A 373 14.17 12.13 5.13
CA GLY A 373 15.25 11.34 4.54
C GLY A 373 14.89 10.67 3.21
N PHE A 374 13.80 11.07 2.55
CA PHE A 374 13.34 10.54 1.25
C PHE A 374 13.65 11.46 0.07
N GLU A 375 14.63 12.38 0.19
CA GLU A 375 15.02 13.28 -0.90
C GLU A 375 15.38 12.48 -2.17
N GLY A 376 14.79 12.85 -3.31
CA GLY A 376 14.99 12.17 -4.60
C GLY A 376 14.21 10.87 -4.77
N VAL A 377 13.56 10.37 -3.73
CA VAL A 377 12.79 9.10 -3.77
C VAL A 377 11.38 9.33 -4.27
N LEU A 378 10.72 10.38 -3.81
CA LEU A 378 9.31 10.69 -4.07
C LEU A 378 9.13 12.12 -4.60
N ARG A 379 7.98 12.34 -5.22
CA ARG A 379 7.43 13.66 -5.51
C ARG A 379 6.58 14.17 -4.34
N PRO A 380 6.37 15.48 -4.19
CA PRO A 380 5.41 16.03 -3.24
C PRO A 380 4.02 15.44 -3.40
N ILE A 381 3.30 15.31 -2.28
CA ILE A 381 1.99 14.68 -2.19
C ILE A 381 1.06 15.65 -1.48
N LYS A 382 -0.10 15.93 -2.09
CA LYS A 382 -1.12 16.78 -1.48
C LYS A 382 -2.49 16.17 -1.67
N VAL A 383 -3.08 15.73 -0.58
CA VAL A 383 -4.40 15.10 -0.55
C VAL A 383 -5.47 16.12 -0.19
N SER A 384 -6.66 15.93 -0.70
CA SER A 384 -7.85 16.71 -0.35
C SER A 384 -9.10 15.85 -0.55
N CYS A 385 -10.24 16.28 -0.06
CA CYS A 385 -11.51 15.59 -0.33
C CYS A 385 -11.81 15.40 -1.83
N ALA A 386 -11.43 16.36 -2.67
CA ALA A 386 -11.61 16.25 -4.12
C ALA A 386 -10.61 15.29 -4.77
N ASP A 387 -9.54 14.92 -4.07
CA ASP A 387 -8.44 14.13 -4.60
C ASP A 387 -7.73 13.34 -3.49
N HIS A 388 -8.13 12.09 -3.30
CA HIS A 388 -7.50 11.17 -2.36
C HIS A 388 -6.24 10.48 -2.91
N GLU A 389 -5.88 10.70 -4.17
CA GLU A 389 -4.65 10.17 -4.80
C GLU A 389 -3.41 11.02 -4.46
N GLY A 390 -3.51 12.32 -4.64
CA GLY A 390 -2.57 13.33 -4.15
C GLY A 390 -1.27 13.50 -4.92
N ALA A 391 -0.91 12.64 -5.90
CA ALA A 391 0.37 12.75 -6.62
C ALA A 391 0.27 12.69 -8.15
N HIS A 392 -0.46 11.76 -8.74
CA HIS A 392 -0.72 11.60 -10.20
C HIS A 392 0.53 11.46 -11.09
N THR A 393 1.67 11.08 -10.53
CA THR A 393 2.95 11.05 -11.25
C THR A 393 3.61 9.69 -11.24
N GLY A 394 4.33 9.40 -12.30
CA GLY A 394 5.18 8.22 -12.41
C GLY A 394 6.22 8.38 -13.49
N ARG A 395 7.15 7.47 -13.58
CA ARG A 395 8.18 7.42 -14.61
C ARG A 395 8.52 5.99 -14.96
N ILE A 396 9.24 5.80 -16.05
CA ILE A 396 9.61 4.46 -16.50
C ILE A 396 11.00 4.12 -15.98
N GLN A 397 11.12 2.87 -15.55
CA GLN A 397 12.37 2.21 -15.22
C GLN A 397 12.55 0.99 -16.13
N THR A 398 13.81 0.63 -16.42
CA THR A 398 14.18 -0.50 -17.25
C THR A 398 15.17 -1.39 -16.50
N TRP A 399 15.02 -2.69 -16.59
CA TRP A 399 15.95 -3.66 -16.05
C TRP A 399 17.17 -3.82 -16.96
N ASP A 400 18.37 -3.53 -16.47
CA ASP A 400 19.60 -3.61 -17.26
C ASP A 400 20.27 -5.00 -17.25
N GLY A 401 19.67 -5.95 -16.51
CA GLY A 401 20.20 -7.29 -16.25
C GLY A 401 20.67 -7.47 -14.81
N GLU A 402 20.95 -6.38 -14.11
CA GLU A 402 21.45 -6.38 -12.73
C GLU A 402 20.65 -5.44 -11.82
N ASN A 403 20.31 -4.26 -12.31
CA ASN A 403 19.63 -3.22 -11.56
C ASN A 403 18.54 -2.54 -12.38
N TRP A 404 17.55 -2.01 -11.67
CA TRP A 404 16.60 -1.09 -12.27
C TRP A 404 17.24 0.28 -12.50
N LYS A 405 17.03 0.86 -13.69
CA LYS A 405 17.48 2.19 -14.09
C LYS A 405 16.29 3.05 -14.50
N ILE A 406 16.26 4.30 -14.07
CA ILE A 406 15.29 5.27 -14.58
C ILE A 406 15.64 5.58 -16.04
N THR A 407 14.66 5.44 -16.91
CA THR A 407 14.83 5.64 -18.37
C THR A 407 13.89 6.70 -18.93
N SER A 408 13.09 7.36 -18.11
CA SER A 408 12.28 8.52 -18.52
C SER A 408 12.31 9.64 -17.49
N ASP A 409 11.89 10.82 -17.90
CA ASP A 409 11.44 11.88 -17.00
C ASP A 409 10.13 11.48 -16.31
N TRP A 410 9.69 12.31 -15.37
CA TRP A 410 8.39 12.18 -14.75
C TRP A 410 7.27 12.52 -15.75
N TYR A 411 6.28 11.65 -15.82
CA TYR A 411 5.00 11.91 -16.43
C TYR A 411 3.99 12.33 -15.37
N VAL A 412 3.02 13.13 -15.78
CA VAL A 412 1.79 13.41 -15.04
C VAL A 412 0.66 12.74 -15.81
N SER A 413 -0.22 12.02 -15.14
CA SER A 413 -1.38 11.43 -15.80
C SER A 413 -2.31 12.49 -16.38
N ASP A 414 -2.97 12.16 -17.47
CA ASP A 414 -3.86 13.09 -18.19
C ASP A 414 -5.21 13.22 -17.49
N ASP A 415 -5.33 14.26 -16.69
CA ASP A 415 -6.53 14.52 -15.91
C ASP A 415 -7.75 14.90 -16.79
N SER A 416 -7.53 15.32 -18.02
CA SER A 416 -8.63 15.57 -18.97
C SER A 416 -9.38 14.28 -19.35
N VAL A 417 -8.73 13.12 -19.20
CA VAL A 417 -9.31 11.79 -19.44
C VAL A 417 -9.70 11.12 -18.14
N ILE A 418 -8.80 11.13 -17.13
CA ILE A 418 -9.00 10.37 -15.90
C ILE A 418 -10.07 11.00 -15.00
N ALA A 419 -10.08 12.32 -14.81
CA ALA A 419 -11.03 12.95 -13.91
C ALA A 419 -12.51 12.74 -14.29
N PRO A 420 -12.91 12.83 -15.57
CA PRO A 420 -14.26 12.45 -16.00
C PRO A 420 -14.60 10.98 -15.71
N MET A 421 -13.65 10.06 -15.92
CA MET A 421 -13.85 8.63 -15.65
C MET A 421 -14.04 8.37 -14.15
N VAL A 422 -13.22 9.00 -13.29
CA VAL A 422 -13.34 8.94 -11.83
C VAL A 422 -14.73 9.42 -11.40
N LYS A 423 -15.14 10.60 -11.88
CA LYS A 423 -16.42 11.21 -11.52
C LYS A 423 -17.61 10.32 -11.94
N GLU A 424 -17.57 9.76 -13.15
CA GLU A 424 -18.62 8.87 -13.64
C GLU A 424 -18.69 7.58 -12.81
N ALA A 425 -17.56 6.92 -12.56
CA ALA A 425 -17.51 5.67 -11.80
C ALA A 425 -17.91 5.88 -10.34
N ALA A 426 -17.46 6.96 -9.70
CA ALA A 426 -17.83 7.32 -8.34
C ALA A 426 -19.34 7.62 -8.24
N ALA A 427 -19.92 8.37 -9.19
CA ALA A 427 -21.36 8.65 -9.22
C ALA A 427 -22.21 7.39 -9.39
N ARG A 428 -21.78 6.43 -10.22
CA ARG A 428 -22.44 5.12 -10.33
C ARG A 428 -22.43 4.37 -8.99
N TYR A 429 -21.27 4.30 -8.35
CA TYR A 429 -21.14 3.66 -7.05
C TYR A 429 -22.01 4.34 -5.98
N ALA A 430 -22.01 5.68 -5.92
CA ALA A 430 -22.84 6.44 -4.99
C ALA A 430 -24.35 6.15 -5.19
N THR A 431 -24.79 6.05 -6.45
CA THR A 431 -26.18 5.73 -6.81
C THR A 431 -26.52 4.30 -6.40
N GLU A 432 -25.66 3.33 -6.73
CA GLU A 432 -25.86 1.91 -6.39
C GLU A 432 -25.95 1.69 -4.89
N LYS A 433 -25.05 2.33 -4.14
CA LYS A 433 -24.93 2.18 -2.69
C LYS A 433 -25.79 3.17 -1.90
N LYS A 434 -26.48 4.10 -2.56
CA LYS A 434 -27.27 5.17 -1.94
C LYS A 434 -26.45 6.02 -0.95
N ILE A 435 -25.22 6.36 -1.35
CA ILE A 435 -24.30 7.16 -0.55
C ILE A 435 -24.59 8.64 -0.77
N ALA A 436 -24.71 9.41 0.32
CA ALA A 436 -24.73 10.86 0.26
C ALA A 436 -23.31 11.36 -0.11
N THR A 437 -23.20 12.14 -1.17
CA THR A 437 -21.94 12.70 -1.63
C THR A 437 -21.62 13.98 -0.85
N GLY A 438 -20.35 14.20 -0.53
CA GLY A 438 -19.87 15.41 0.12
C GLY A 438 -18.58 15.18 0.89
N CYS A 439 -17.87 16.28 1.14
CA CYS A 439 -16.67 16.28 1.98
C CYS A 439 -17.08 16.29 3.46
N LEU A 440 -16.38 15.55 4.31
CA LEU A 440 -16.61 15.47 5.76
C LEU A 440 -15.80 16.52 6.53
#